data_53142e721739515bd9e0283fc5a95b29
#
_entry.id   53142e721739515bd9e0283fc5a95b29
#
_cell.length_a   1.000
_cell.length_b   1.000
_cell.length_c   1.000
_cell.angle_alpha   90.00
_cell.angle_beta   90.00
_cell.angle_gamma   90.00
#
_symmetry.space_group_name_H-M   'P 1'
#
loop_
_entity.id
_entity.type
_entity.pdbx_description
1 polymer ?
#
loop_
_entity_poly.entity_id
_entity_poly.type
_entity_poly.pdbx_seq_one_letter_code
_entity_poly.pdbx_strand_id
1 'polypeptide(L)'
;MTEFRPLPVRVVLAALLSLPALAAAQTPEIRREPFPPQAVGTVHTIRIIPETCAYLQGGFVADPARPYRYGAARTAKRCQPRARLVDPAKAEPSAAKGWILNDLIRIPSAACPSRQAVIRIWRKPADAAPLAPDAQGRPRIYLEDAKRQAAAGELAALAQYTAVLTMEGRGCEAAAP
;
A
#
# COMPACT_ATOMS: atom_id res chain seq x y z
N MET A 1 22.88 38.65 66.88
CA MET A 1 23.06 39.05 65.48
C MET A 1 23.61 37.86 64.74
N THR A 2 22.70 37.13 64.11
CA THR A 2 22.98 35.86 63.39
C THR A 2 22.76 36.11 61.91
N GLU A 3 23.85 36.11 61.12
CA GLU A 3 23.82 36.28 59.70
C GLU A 3 23.31 35.00 58.98
N PHE A 4 22.23 35.13 58.24
CA PHE A 4 21.73 34.11 57.32
C PHE A 4 22.45 34.26 55.98
N ARG A 5 23.28 33.25 55.63
CA ARG A 5 23.84 33.10 54.27
C ARG A 5 22.85 32.36 53.37
N PRO A 6 22.49 32.89 52.21
CA PRO A 6 21.68 32.14 51.23
C PRO A 6 22.55 31.16 50.45
N LEU A 7 22.08 29.90 50.33
CA LEU A 7 22.64 28.85 49.48
C LEU A 7 22.28 29.10 47.99
N PRO A 8 23.19 28.86 47.05
CA PRO A 8 22.88 29.00 45.63
C PRO A 8 22.08 27.83 45.13
N VAL A 9 20.88 28.14 44.58
CA VAL A 9 20.05 27.21 43.85
C VAL A 9 20.74 26.87 42.52
N ARG A 10 21.25 25.66 42.40
CA ARG A 10 21.73 25.10 41.13
C ARG A 10 20.52 24.66 40.27
N VAL A 11 20.19 25.46 39.27
CA VAL A 11 19.23 25.11 38.23
C VAL A 11 19.92 24.09 37.32
N VAL A 12 19.52 22.82 37.44
CA VAL A 12 19.92 21.77 36.50
C VAL A 12 18.99 21.86 35.28
N LEU A 13 19.53 22.44 34.24
CA LEU A 13 18.84 22.50 32.93
C LEU A 13 18.94 21.11 32.29
N ALA A 14 17.88 20.29 32.42
CA ALA A 14 17.75 19.01 31.73
C ALA A 14 17.46 19.29 30.24
N ALA A 15 18.48 19.23 29.41
CA ALA A 15 18.34 19.25 27.96
C ALA A 15 17.70 17.93 27.51
N LEU A 16 16.41 17.95 27.22
CA LEU A 16 15.69 16.87 26.53
C LEU A 16 16.23 16.77 25.09
N LEU A 17 17.15 15.85 24.88
CA LEU A 17 17.59 15.41 23.57
C LEU A 17 16.41 14.65 22.90
N SER A 18 15.57 15.36 22.16
CA SER A 18 14.60 14.77 21.23
C SER A 18 15.36 14.13 20.06
N LEU A 19 15.67 12.84 20.17
CA LEU A 19 16.16 12.03 19.07
C LEU A 19 15.05 11.98 18.00
N PRO A 20 15.32 12.39 16.74
CA PRO A 20 14.37 12.16 15.67
C PRO A 20 14.20 10.66 15.52
N ALA A 21 12.97 10.17 15.70
CA ALA A 21 12.61 8.81 15.34
C ALA A 21 12.81 8.67 13.84
N LEU A 22 13.91 8.03 13.42
CA LEU A 22 14.13 7.59 12.05
C LEU A 22 12.98 6.65 11.72
N ALA A 23 11.99 7.15 10.96
CA ALA A 23 10.96 6.33 10.39
C ALA A 23 11.65 5.28 9.51
N ALA A 24 11.80 4.06 10.02
CA ALA A 24 12.35 2.95 9.26
C ALA A 24 11.50 2.78 8.01
N ALA A 25 12.08 3.03 6.84
CA ALA A 25 11.43 2.79 5.58
C ALA A 25 11.04 1.31 5.52
N GLN A 26 9.75 1.05 5.40
CA GLN A 26 9.24 -0.32 5.40
C GLN A 26 9.69 -1.02 4.13
N THR A 27 10.45 -2.10 4.27
CA THR A 27 10.92 -2.91 3.13
C THR A 27 9.72 -3.61 2.48
N PRO A 28 9.54 -3.52 1.14
CA PRO A 28 8.50 -4.27 0.46
C PRO A 28 8.69 -5.78 0.64
N GLU A 29 7.60 -6.53 0.78
CA GLU A 29 7.64 -8.00 0.85
C GLU A 29 8.15 -8.60 -0.47
N ILE A 30 7.81 -7.98 -1.60
CA ILE A 30 8.22 -8.39 -2.94
C ILE A 30 9.07 -7.28 -3.55
N ARG A 31 10.33 -7.59 -3.85
CA ARG A 31 11.19 -6.72 -4.65
C ARG A 31 10.88 -6.93 -6.11
N ARG A 32 10.59 -5.84 -6.83
CA ARG A 32 10.32 -5.85 -8.25
C ARG A 32 11.29 -4.95 -8.98
N GLU A 33 11.78 -5.46 -10.10
CA GLU A 33 12.42 -4.61 -11.09
C GLU A 33 11.42 -3.58 -11.62
N PRO A 34 11.87 -2.37 -11.99
CA PRO A 34 11.02 -1.41 -12.66
C PRO A 34 10.39 -2.01 -13.91
N PHE A 35 9.15 -1.66 -14.19
CA PHE A 35 8.52 -2.03 -15.45
C PHE A 35 9.30 -1.42 -16.63
N PRO A 36 9.25 -2.04 -17.81
CA PRO A 36 9.67 -1.38 -19.02
C PRO A 36 8.83 -0.11 -19.23
N PRO A 37 9.40 0.94 -19.86
CA PRO A 37 8.68 2.17 -20.13
C PRO A 37 7.37 1.93 -20.88
N GLN A 38 6.29 2.56 -20.41
CA GLN A 38 4.93 2.35 -20.94
C GLN A 38 4.48 3.56 -21.77
N ALA A 39 3.96 3.27 -22.96
CA ALA A 39 3.40 4.29 -23.84
C ALA A 39 2.04 4.78 -23.31
N VAL A 40 1.69 6.02 -23.65
CA VAL A 40 0.36 6.59 -23.41
C VAL A 40 -0.70 5.76 -24.13
N GLY A 41 -1.80 5.46 -23.44
CA GLY A 41 -2.90 4.63 -23.97
C GLY A 41 -2.70 3.12 -23.81
N THR A 42 -1.50 2.67 -23.42
CA THR A 42 -1.25 1.23 -23.17
C THR A 42 -1.71 0.83 -21.77
N VAL A 43 -2.69 -0.08 -21.71
CA VAL A 43 -3.15 -0.67 -20.46
C VAL A 43 -2.34 -1.93 -20.17
N HIS A 44 -1.86 -2.07 -18.95
CA HIS A 44 -1.08 -3.23 -18.53
C HIS A 44 -1.47 -3.68 -17.11
N THR A 45 -1.23 -4.94 -16.79
CA THR A 45 -1.42 -5.47 -15.45
C THR A 45 -0.26 -5.04 -14.56
N ILE A 46 -0.57 -4.36 -13.48
CA ILE A 46 0.40 -3.89 -12.48
C ILE A 46 0.70 -5.03 -11.49
N ARG A 47 -0.34 -5.64 -10.94
CA ARG A 47 -0.25 -6.65 -9.90
C ARG A 47 -1.49 -7.52 -9.86
N ILE A 48 -1.32 -8.83 -9.75
CA ILE A 48 -2.41 -9.76 -9.42
C ILE A 48 -2.42 -9.93 -7.90
N ILE A 49 -3.60 -9.81 -7.31
CA ILE A 49 -3.84 -10.01 -5.88
C ILE A 49 -4.87 -11.14 -5.75
N PRO A 50 -4.42 -12.40 -5.74
CA PRO A 50 -5.31 -13.55 -5.77
C PRO A 50 -6.27 -13.60 -4.57
N GLU A 51 -5.81 -13.15 -3.41
CA GLU A 51 -6.58 -13.14 -2.16
C GLU A 51 -7.81 -12.25 -2.24
N THR A 52 -7.79 -11.22 -3.08
CA THR A 52 -8.95 -10.34 -3.33
C THR A 52 -9.72 -10.69 -4.58
N CYS A 53 -9.33 -11.75 -5.30
CA CYS A 53 -9.87 -12.07 -6.62
C CYS A 53 -9.79 -10.89 -7.60
N ALA A 54 -8.74 -10.12 -7.51
CA ALA A 54 -8.56 -8.91 -8.31
C ALA A 54 -7.15 -8.84 -8.89
N TYR A 55 -7.04 -8.09 -9.97
CA TYR A 55 -5.77 -7.58 -10.47
C TYR A 55 -5.86 -6.07 -10.64
N LEU A 56 -4.75 -5.41 -10.39
CA LEU A 56 -4.60 -3.98 -10.66
C LEU A 56 -4.10 -3.83 -12.09
N GLN A 57 -4.77 -3.00 -12.86
CA GLN A 57 -4.34 -2.59 -14.20
C GLN A 57 -4.24 -1.08 -14.26
N GLY A 58 -3.36 -0.58 -15.08
CA GLY A 58 -3.17 0.85 -15.23
C GLY A 58 -2.55 1.21 -16.56
N GLY A 59 -2.40 2.51 -16.79
CA GLY A 59 -1.77 3.04 -17.98
C GLY A 59 -1.60 4.54 -17.91
N PHE A 60 -0.62 5.04 -18.68
CA PHE A 60 -0.47 6.46 -18.89
C PHE A 60 -1.59 7.00 -19.77
N VAL A 61 -2.06 8.19 -19.45
CA VAL A 61 -3.10 8.90 -20.20
C VAL A 61 -2.59 10.29 -20.59
N ALA A 62 -3.23 10.89 -21.61
CA ALA A 62 -2.87 12.22 -22.11
C ALA A 62 -3.40 13.36 -21.23
N ASP A 63 -3.45 13.16 -19.92
CA ASP A 63 -3.92 14.16 -18.93
C ASP A 63 -2.69 14.63 -18.12
N PRO A 64 -2.20 15.85 -18.33
CA PRO A 64 -1.01 16.35 -17.63
C PRO A 64 -1.18 16.42 -16.12
N ALA A 65 -2.39 16.68 -15.63
CA ALA A 65 -2.69 16.78 -14.21
C ALA A 65 -2.73 15.39 -13.54
N ARG A 66 -3.18 14.38 -14.27
CA ARG A 66 -3.28 13.01 -13.79
C ARG A 66 -2.80 12.03 -14.86
N PRO A 67 -1.50 12.01 -15.16
CA PRO A 67 -0.94 11.34 -16.31
C PRO A 67 -0.95 9.81 -16.23
N TYR A 68 -1.28 9.25 -15.10
CA TYR A 68 -1.42 7.82 -14.91
C TYR A 68 -2.71 7.50 -14.16
N ARG A 69 -3.42 6.48 -14.62
CA ARG A 69 -4.63 5.97 -13.97
C ARG A 69 -4.48 4.48 -13.73
N TYR A 70 -5.08 4.00 -12.65
CA TYR A 70 -5.17 2.58 -12.36
C TYR A 70 -6.53 2.24 -11.75
N GLY A 71 -6.88 0.98 -11.81
CA GLY A 71 -8.10 0.44 -11.22
C GLY A 71 -7.99 -1.04 -10.95
N ALA A 72 -8.91 -1.55 -10.14
CA ALA A 72 -9.01 -2.97 -9.86
C ALA A 72 -10.04 -3.62 -10.79
N ALA A 73 -9.67 -4.77 -11.37
CA ALA A 73 -10.56 -5.60 -12.14
C ALA A 73 -10.67 -6.99 -11.48
N ARG A 74 -11.85 -7.61 -11.55
CA ARG A 74 -12.04 -8.97 -11.02
C ARG A 74 -11.37 -9.98 -11.94
N THR A 75 -10.72 -10.99 -11.35
CA THR A 75 -10.10 -12.09 -12.12
C THR A 75 -11.13 -13.03 -12.73
N ALA A 76 -12.24 -13.29 -12.04
CA ALA A 76 -13.34 -14.10 -12.52
C ALA A 76 -14.62 -13.83 -11.73
N LYS A 77 -15.79 -14.02 -12.37
CA LYS A 77 -17.12 -13.83 -11.74
C LYS A 77 -17.35 -14.78 -10.55
N ARG A 78 -16.79 -15.98 -10.60
CA ARG A 78 -16.96 -17.03 -9.57
C ARG A 78 -15.83 -17.08 -8.55
N CYS A 79 -14.85 -16.16 -8.64
CA CYS A 79 -13.79 -16.10 -7.68
C CYS A 79 -14.31 -15.62 -6.31
N GLN A 80 -13.89 -16.31 -5.26
CA GLN A 80 -14.29 -16.01 -3.88
C GLN A 80 -13.13 -15.34 -3.16
N PRO A 81 -13.25 -14.06 -2.83
CA PRO A 81 -12.16 -13.34 -2.20
C PRO A 81 -11.92 -13.81 -0.76
N ARG A 82 -10.65 -13.92 -0.37
CA ARG A 82 -10.17 -14.13 0.99
C ARG A 82 -9.58 -12.88 1.61
N ALA A 83 -9.63 -11.81 0.87
CA ALA A 83 -9.26 -10.47 1.27
C ALA A 83 -10.12 -9.49 0.50
N ARG A 84 -10.15 -8.25 0.94
CA ARG A 84 -10.87 -7.18 0.23
C ARG A 84 -9.92 -6.07 -0.18
N LEU A 85 -10.20 -5.49 -1.32
CA LEU A 85 -9.56 -4.25 -1.74
C LEU A 85 -10.35 -3.07 -1.16
N VAL A 86 -9.66 -2.15 -0.50
CA VAL A 86 -10.27 -0.99 0.14
C VAL A 86 -9.74 0.31 -0.46
N ASP A 87 -10.55 1.35 -0.34
CA ASP A 87 -10.20 2.70 -0.81
C ASP A 87 -9.03 3.26 0.02
N PRO A 88 -7.92 3.67 -0.59
CA PRO A 88 -6.77 4.22 0.12
C PRO A 88 -7.10 5.50 0.90
N ALA A 89 -8.02 6.33 0.43
CA ALA A 89 -8.43 7.54 1.12
C ALA A 89 -9.12 7.26 2.46
N LYS A 90 -9.84 6.13 2.56
CA LYS A 90 -10.50 5.68 3.80
C LYS A 90 -9.59 4.84 4.69
N ALA A 91 -8.68 4.09 4.08
CA ALA A 91 -7.79 3.18 4.78
C ALA A 91 -6.57 3.89 5.38
N GLU A 92 -6.09 4.96 4.75
CA GLU A 92 -4.89 5.73 5.13
C GLU A 92 -3.72 4.80 5.50
N PRO A 93 -3.21 4.00 4.56
CA PRO A 93 -2.27 2.94 4.85
C PRO A 93 -0.95 3.48 5.37
N SER A 94 -0.51 2.97 6.53
CA SER A 94 0.79 3.27 7.10
C SER A 94 1.24 2.13 8.04
N ALA A 95 2.54 2.01 8.26
CA ALA A 95 3.09 1.07 9.23
C ALA A 95 2.52 1.29 10.64
N ALA A 96 2.35 2.55 11.04
CA ALA A 96 1.80 2.91 12.35
C ALA A 96 0.36 2.42 12.56
N LYS A 97 -0.40 2.29 11.47
CA LYS A 97 -1.77 1.75 11.45
C LYS A 97 -1.81 0.22 11.22
N GLY A 98 -0.67 -0.46 11.32
CA GLY A 98 -0.56 -1.91 11.15
C GLY A 98 -0.62 -2.39 9.69
N TRP A 99 -0.36 -1.51 8.73
CA TRP A 99 -0.24 -1.88 7.33
C TRP A 99 1.18 -2.29 7.00
N ILE A 100 1.33 -3.31 6.17
CA ILE A 100 2.61 -3.82 5.68
C ILE A 100 2.73 -3.44 4.21
N LEU A 101 3.87 -2.84 3.81
CA LEU A 101 4.15 -2.56 2.42
C LEU A 101 4.42 -3.88 1.68
N ASN A 102 3.46 -4.31 0.88
CA ASN A 102 3.54 -5.58 0.15
C ASN A 102 4.37 -5.45 -1.13
N ASP A 103 4.13 -4.38 -1.90
CA ASP A 103 4.83 -4.12 -3.16
C ASP A 103 5.12 -2.64 -3.35
N LEU A 104 6.29 -2.33 -3.93
CA LEU A 104 6.65 -1.02 -4.45
C LEU A 104 6.97 -1.17 -5.94
N ILE A 105 6.07 -0.72 -6.80
CA ILE A 105 6.12 -0.90 -8.24
C ILE A 105 6.39 0.44 -8.91
N ARG A 106 7.40 0.49 -9.79
CA ARG A 106 7.77 1.66 -10.57
C ARG A 106 7.50 1.42 -12.04
N ILE A 107 6.83 2.37 -12.67
CA ILE A 107 6.40 2.28 -14.06
C ILE A 107 6.84 3.56 -14.77
N PRO A 108 7.97 3.52 -15.51
CA PRO A 108 8.43 4.67 -16.29
C PRO A 108 7.48 4.99 -17.44
N SER A 109 7.36 6.28 -17.79
CA SER A 109 6.67 6.70 -18.98
C SER A 109 7.59 6.63 -20.20
N ALA A 110 7.15 6.00 -21.29
CA ALA A 110 7.91 5.98 -22.54
C ALA A 110 8.04 7.39 -23.17
N ALA A 111 7.01 8.22 -23.02
CA ALA A 111 7.03 9.60 -23.51
C ALA A 111 7.90 10.53 -22.66
N CYS A 112 8.15 10.17 -21.40
CA CYS A 112 8.93 10.98 -20.47
C CYS A 112 9.66 10.05 -19.47
N PRO A 113 10.84 9.51 -19.83
CA PRO A 113 11.56 8.53 -19.01
C PRO A 113 11.96 9.03 -17.62
N SER A 114 12.10 10.34 -17.43
CA SER A 114 12.36 10.94 -16.12
C SER A 114 11.15 10.96 -15.21
N ARG A 115 9.95 10.64 -15.71
CA ARG A 115 8.69 10.61 -14.99
C ARG A 115 8.18 9.18 -14.84
N GLN A 116 7.84 8.79 -13.64
CA GLN A 116 7.34 7.43 -13.37
C GLN A 116 6.13 7.46 -12.46
N ALA A 117 5.23 6.53 -12.69
CA ALA A 117 4.18 6.18 -11.74
C ALA A 117 4.76 5.22 -10.70
N VAL A 118 4.53 5.53 -9.43
CA VAL A 118 4.95 4.68 -8.31
C VAL A 118 3.73 4.22 -7.57
N ILE A 119 3.50 2.93 -7.57
CA ILE A 119 2.36 2.29 -6.91
C ILE A 119 2.87 1.52 -5.71
N ARG A 120 2.36 1.88 -4.54
CA ARG A 120 2.59 1.18 -3.29
C ARG A 120 1.37 0.36 -2.96
N ILE A 121 1.55 -0.95 -2.86
CA ILE A 121 0.50 -1.86 -2.45
C ILE A 121 0.72 -2.20 -0.99
N TRP A 122 -0.32 -1.97 -0.20
CA TRP A 122 -0.31 -2.23 1.23
C TRP A 122 -1.21 -3.40 1.56
N ARG A 123 -0.82 -4.18 2.54
CA ARG A 123 -1.60 -5.26 3.11
C ARG A 123 -1.80 -5.05 4.61
N LYS A 124 -3.03 -5.07 5.05
CA LYS A 124 -3.35 -5.14 6.48
C LYS A 124 -3.68 -6.60 6.80
N PRO A 125 -2.85 -7.26 7.65
CA PRO A 125 -3.12 -8.63 8.07
C PRO A 125 -4.50 -8.75 8.71
N ALA A 126 -5.12 -9.92 8.58
CA ALA A 126 -6.33 -10.25 9.31
C ALA A 126 -5.95 -10.88 10.66
N ASP A 127 -6.77 -10.65 11.66
CA ASP A 127 -6.68 -11.36 12.95
C ASP A 127 -7.31 -12.76 12.87
N ALA A 128 -7.94 -13.07 11.72
CA ALA A 128 -8.56 -14.37 11.49
C ALA A 128 -7.53 -15.48 11.31
N ALA A 129 -7.79 -16.62 11.90
CA ALA A 129 -6.98 -17.82 11.69
C ALA A 129 -6.93 -18.19 10.19
N PRO A 130 -5.79 -18.68 9.68
CA PRO A 130 -5.71 -19.22 8.33
C PRO A 130 -6.75 -20.33 8.15
N LEU A 131 -7.32 -20.41 6.93
CA LEU A 131 -8.22 -21.49 6.59
C LEU A 131 -7.51 -22.84 6.77
N ALA A 132 -8.19 -23.77 7.41
CA ALA A 132 -7.73 -25.15 7.49
C ALA A 132 -7.60 -25.73 6.07
N PRO A 133 -6.48 -26.39 5.75
CA PRO A 133 -6.34 -27.05 4.46
C PRO A 133 -7.31 -28.25 4.35
N ASP A 134 -7.77 -28.53 3.12
CA ASP A 134 -8.53 -29.75 2.80
C ASP A 134 -7.62 -31.00 2.87
N ALA A 135 -8.20 -32.19 2.67
CA ALA A 135 -7.46 -33.45 2.68
C ALA A 135 -6.30 -33.51 1.64
N GLN A 136 -6.27 -32.58 0.68
CA GLN A 136 -5.22 -32.41 -0.33
C GLN A 136 -4.22 -31.30 0.03
N GLY A 137 -4.28 -30.76 1.26
CA GLY A 137 -3.42 -29.69 1.73
C GLY A 137 -3.72 -28.32 1.11
N ARG A 138 -4.89 -28.13 0.49
CA ARG A 138 -5.28 -26.89 -0.19
C ARG A 138 -6.31 -26.12 0.63
N PRO A 139 -6.08 -24.86 0.95
CA PRO A 139 -7.11 -24.04 1.59
C PRO A 139 -8.23 -23.75 0.56
N ARG A 140 -9.43 -24.23 0.84
CA ARG A 140 -10.62 -24.02 0.01
C ARG A 140 -11.74 -23.40 0.83
N ILE A 141 -12.43 -22.44 0.25
CA ILE A 141 -13.73 -21.96 0.74
C ILE A 141 -14.77 -22.35 -0.28
N TYR A 142 -15.73 -23.14 0.13
CA TYR A 142 -16.90 -23.44 -0.67
C TYR A 142 -17.87 -22.25 -0.67
N LEU A 143 -18.65 -22.10 -1.75
CA LEU A 143 -19.56 -20.96 -1.92
C LEU A 143 -20.52 -20.81 -0.73
N GLU A 144 -21.06 -21.91 -0.26
CA GLU A 144 -22.01 -21.90 0.87
C GLU A 144 -21.36 -21.53 2.20
N ASP A 145 -20.10 -21.94 2.41
CA ASP A 145 -19.32 -21.55 3.57
C ASP A 145 -19.01 -20.06 3.54
N ALA A 146 -18.61 -19.53 2.38
CA ALA A 146 -18.38 -18.10 2.20
C ALA A 146 -19.65 -17.26 2.42
N LYS A 147 -20.82 -17.74 2.00
CA LYS A 147 -22.10 -17.09 2.27
C LYS A 147 -22.42 -17.08 3.76
N ARG A 148 -22.20 -18.22 4.44
CA ARG A 148 -22.41 -18.31 5.90
C ARG A 148 -21.47 -17.37 6.66
N GLN A 149 -20.19 -17.34 6.31
CA GLN A 149 -19.21 -16.42 6.88
C GLN A 149 -19.58 -14.95 6.66
N ALA A 150 -20.07 -14.63 5.46
CA ALA A 150 -20.57 -13.28 5.16
C ALA A 150 -21.76 -12.90 6.04
N ALA A 151 -22.72 -13.82 6.20
CA ALA A 151 -23.91 -13.62 7.06
C ALA A 151 -23.53 -13.51 8.53
N ALA A 152 -22.49 -14.22 8.99
CA ALA A 152 -21.96 -14.16 10.35
C ALA A 152 -21.08 -12.91 10.62
N GLY A 153 -20.83 -12.06 9.61
CA GLY A 153 -19.97 -10.90 9.74
C GLY A 153 -18.47 -11.22 9.75
N GLU A 154 -18.07 -12.47 9.56
CA GLU A 154 -16.67 -12.93 9.58
C GLU A 154 -15.84 -12.33 8.44
N LEU A 155 -16.48 -11.83 7.37
CA LEU A 155 -15.80 -11.11 6.29
C LEU A 155 -15.19 -9.78 6.76
N ALA A 156 -15.57 -9.26 7.91
CA ALA A 156 -14.93 -8.09 8.51
C ALA A 156 -13.49 -8.38 8.96
N ALA A 157 -13.19 -9.64 9.30
CA ALA A 157 -11.87 -10.10 9.73
C ALA A 157 -10.92 -10.44 8.58
N LEU A 158 -11.37 -10.36 7.31
CA LEU A 158 -10.51 -10.64 6.17
C LEU A 158 -9.40 -9.61 6.03
N ALA A 159 -8.23 -10.06 5.55
CA ALA A 159 -7.13 -9.20 5.18
C ALA A 159 -7.59 -8.10 4.21
N GLN A 160 -6.99 -6.92 4.33
CA GLN A 160 -7.30 -5.78 3.46
C GLN A 160 -6.09 -5.45 2.62
N TYR A 161 -6.34 -5.14 1.37
CA TYR A 161 -5.34 -4.57 0.47
C TYR A 161 -5.78 -3.18 0.05
N THR A 162 -4.81 -2.34 -0.24
CA THR A 162 -5.04 -1.04 -0.87
C THR A 162 -3.85 -0.66 -1.73
N ALA A 163 -4.05 0.24 -2.68
CA ALA A 163 -2.99 0.71 -3.53
C ALA A 163 -2.94 2.24 -3.52
N VAL A 164 -1.75 2.79 -3.39
CA VAL A 164 -1.51 4.24 -3.39
C VAL A 164 -0.63 4.59 -4.57
N LEU A 165 -1.09 5.49 -5.42
CA LEU A 165 -0.36 6.02 -6.56
C LEU A 165 0.28 7.36 -6.21
N THR A 166 1.55 7.51 -6.55
CA THR A 166 2.25 8.78 -6.60
C THR A 166 2.98 8.94 -7.94
N MET A 167 3.17 10.18 -8.38
CA MET A 167 4.04 10.46 -9.52
C MET A 167 5.38 10.95 -9.00
N GLU A 168 6.47 10.36 -9.48
CA GLU A 168 7.84 10.76 -9.17
C GLU A 168 8.55 11.25 -10.44
N GLY A 169 9.59 12.06 -10.24
CA GLY A 169 10.39 12.63 -11.31
C GLY A 169 9.86 13.95 -11.85
N ARG A 170 10.62 14.53 -12.77
CA ARG A 170 10.27 15.81 -13.39
C ARG A 170 9.40 15.57 -14.63
N GLY A 171 8.47 16.49 -14.90
CA GLY A 171 7.76 16.49 -16.16
C GLY A 171 8.74 16.75 -17.32
N CYS A 172 8.57 16.05 -18.42
CA CYS A 172 9.25 16.45 -19.65
C CYS A 172 8.54 17.69 -20.16
N GLU A 173 9.28 18.76 -20.39
CA GLU A 173 8.77 19.87 -21.16
C GLU A 173 8.43 19.32 -22.56
N ALA A 174 7.22 19.61 -23.04
CA ALA A 174 6.90 19.35 -24.43
C ALA A 174 7.98 20.04 -25.25
N ALA A 175 8.67 19.28 -26.11
CA ALA A 175 9.55 19.90 -27.07
C ALA A 175 8.75 21.01 -27.78
N ALA A 176 9.20 22.25 -27.65
CA ALA A 176 8.54 23.37 -28.33
C ALA A 176 8.46 23.06 -29.82
N PRO A 177 7.31 23.30 -30.46
CA PRO A 177 7.12 23.00 -31.90
C PRO A 177 8.09 23.78 -32.78
#